data_07a26d500af306f861af0bb88a148ae8
#
_entry.id   07a26d500af306f861af0bb88a148ae8
#
_cell.length_a   1.000
_cell.length_b   1.000
_cell.length_c   1.000
_cell.angle_alpha   90.00
_cell.angle_beta   90.00
_cell.angle_gamma   90.00
#
_symmetry.space_group_name_H-M   'P 1'
#
loop_
_entity.id
_entity.type
_entity.pdbx_description
1 polymer ?
#
loop_
_entity_poly.entity_id
_entity_poly.type
_entity_poly.pdbx_seq_one_letter_code
_entity_poly.pdbx_strand_id
1 'polypeptide(L)'
;MFDISEDLVKKELGVISKTGLYRDEKEFIKEAINTLLAARKDLRVSIACELYKKGEISLGKACEIASLNIEEMKEVLYKRGIRRKVNVSAEEMESMAKKAVELARR
;
A
#
# COMPACT_ATOMS: atom_id res chain seq x y z
N MET A 1 -7.49 -22.83 -18.77
CA MET A 1 -7.55 -21.45 -18.30
C MET A 1 -8.98 -21.03 -18.14
N PHE A 2 -9.36 -20.64 -16.96
CA PHE A 2 -10.74 -20.25 -16.69
C PHE A 2 -10.99 -18.87 -17.22
N ASP A 3 -11.91 -18.79 -18.16
CA ASP A 3 -12.42 -17.52 -18.65
C ASP A 3 -13.47 -17.04 -17.65
N ILE A 4 -13.01 -16.32 -16.63
CA ILE A 4 -13.90 -15.79 -15.60
C ILE A 4 -14.55 -14.52 -16.15
N SER A 5 -15.80 -14.64 -16.58
CA SER A 5 -16.57 -13.48 -17.01
C SER A 5 -16.84 -12.57 -15.80
N GLU A 6 -16.98 -11.27 -16.04
CA GLU A 6 -17.36 -10.31 -15.01
C GLU A 6 -18.64 -10.71 -14.28
N ASP A 7 -19.58 -11.28 -15.01
CA ASP A 7 -20.83 -11.79 -14.47
C ASP A 7 -20.62 -12.88 -13.43
N LEU A 8 -19.72 -13.82 -13.71
CA LEU A 8 -19.42 -14.91 -12.79
C LEU A 8 -18.74 -14.38 -11.53
N VAL A 9 -17.81 -13.44 -11.68
CA VAL A 9 -17.13 -12.80 -10.52
C VAL A 9 -18.16 -12.11 -9.62
N LYS A 10 -19.10 -11.36 -10.19
CA LYS A 10 -20.18 -10.71 -9.44
C LYS A 10 -21.05 -11.71 -8.70
N LYS A 11 -21.38 -12.82 -9.35
CA LYS A 11 -22.19 -13.89 -8.75
C LYS A 11 -21.45 -14.55 -7.60
N GLU A 12 -20.16 -14.84 -7.78
CA GLU A 12 -19.30 -15.39 -6.72
C GLU A 12 -19.23 -14.46 -5.52
N LEU A 13 -18.98 -13.15 -5.74
CA LEU A 13 -18.95 -12.17 -4.69
C LEU A 13 -20.30 -12.05 -3.96
N GLY A 14 -21.39 -12.13 -4.70
CA GLY A 14 -22.73 -12.00 -4.13
C GLY A 14 -23.14 -13.13 -3.20
N VAL A 15 -22.51 -14.30 -3.30
CA VAL A 15 -22.84 -15.46 -2.45
C VAL A 15 -21.84 -15.71 -1.32
N ILE A 16 -20.74 -14.96 -1.27
CA ILE A 16 -19.67 -15.17 -0.28
C ILE A 16 -20.19 -15.05 1.16
N SER A 17 -21.00 -14.04 1.45
CA SER A 17 -21.58 -13.86 2.79
C SER A 17 -22.52 -14.99 3.17
N LYS A 18 -23.14 -15.63 2.19
CA LYS A 18 -24.08 -16.75 2.41
C LYS A 18 -23.38 -18.05 2.78
N THR A 19 -22.07 -18.14 2.51
CA THR A 19 -21.30 -19.34 2.88
C THR A 19 -21.07 -19.47 4.39
N GLY A 20 -21.27 -18.37 5.13
CA GLY A 20 -21.00 -18.33 6.57
C GLY A 20 -19.52 -18.19 6.93
N LEU A 21 -18.63 -18.19 5.95
CA LEU A 21 -17.19 -18.06 6.18
C LEU A 21 -16.73 -16.61 6.30
N TYR A 22 -17.50 -15.69 5.73
CA TYR A 22 -17.24 -14.25 5.77
C TYR A 22 -18.51 -13.51 6.17
N ARG A 23 -18.36 -12.44 6.92
CA ARG A 23 -19.48 -11.63 7.36
C ARG A 23 -20.12 -10.86 6.21
N ASP A 24 -19.31 -10.32 5.33
CA ASP A 24 -19.74 -9.57 4.16
C ASP A 24 -18.70 -9.63 3.04
N GLU A 25 -19.05 -9.07 1.89
CA GLU A 25 -18.17 -8.97 0.73
C GLU A 25 -16.88 -8.22 1.01
N LYS A 26 -16.97 -7.14 1.80
CA LYS A 26 -15.81 -6.30 2.13
C LYS A 26 -14.75 -7.06 2.90
N GLU A 27 -15.16 -7.89 3.83
CA GLU A 27 -14.25 -8.72 4.62
C GLU A 27 -13.50 -9.71 3.73
N PHE A 28 -14.20 -10.34 2.80
CA PHE A 28 -13.60 -11.23 1.81
C PHE A 28 -12.59 -10.48 0.93
N ILE A 29 -12.97 -9.32 0.39
CA ILE A 29 -12.11 -8.52 -0.47
C ILE A 29 -10.85 -8.08 0.28
N LYS A 30 -10.98 -7.64 1.51
CA LYS A 30 -9.84 -7.29 2.36
C LYS A 30 -8.87 -8.46 2.52
N GLU A 31 -9.38 -9.62 2.84
CA GLU A 31 -8.56 -10.81 3.02
C GLU A 31 -7.90 -11.23 1.71
N ALA A 32 -8.63 -11.19 0.61
CA ALA A 32 -8.09 -11.53 -0.72
C ALA A 32 -6.94 -10.59 -1.10
N ILE A 33 -7.11 -9.29 -0.88
CA ILE A 33 -6.06 -8.29 -1.15
C ILE A 33 -4.86 -8.54 -0.27
N ASN A 34 -5.04 -8.70 1.03
CA ASN A 34 -3.96 -8.95 1.98
C ASN A 34 -3.19 -10.23 1.65
N THR A 35 -3.92 -11.29 1.30
CA THR A 35 -3.31 -12.58 0.93
C THR A 35 -2.48 -12.44 -0.34
N LEU A 36 -3.02 -11.78 -1.35
CA LEU A 36 -2.31 -11.59 -2.61
C LEU A 36 -1.08 -10.71 -2.43
N LEU A 37 -1.19 -9.61 -1.69
CA LEU A 37 -0.08 -8.71 -1.43
C LEU A 37 1.00 -9.36 -0.57
N ALA A 38 0.62 -10.23 0.37
CA ALA A 38 1.59 -10.99 1.16
C ALA A 38 2.37 -11.99 0.30
N ALA A 39 1.72 -12.57 -0.71
CA ALA A 39 2.33 -13.54 -1.61
C ALA A 39 3.18 -12.87 -2.71
N ARG A 40 2.89 -11.62 -3.05
CA ARG A 40 3.55 -10.91 -4.16
C ARG A 40 4.18 -9.60 -3.71
N LYS A 41 5.45 -9.68 -3.34
CA LYS A 41 6.22 -8.51 -2.93
C LYS A 41 6.37 -7.48 -4.06
N ASP A 42 6.54 -7.93 -5.28
CA ASP A 42 6.64 -7.06 -6.46
C ASP A 42 5.40 -6.20 -6.65
N LEU A 43 4.22 -6.79 -6.48
CA LEU A 43 2.95 -6.07 -6.57
C LEU A 43 2.81 -5.05 -5.44
N ARG A 44 3.20 -5.43 -4.23
CA ARG A 44 3.16 -4.56 -3.05
C ARG A 44 4.01 -3.31 -3.22
N VAL A 45 5.24 -3.50 -3.70
CA VAL A 45 6.16 -2.40 -3.99
C VAL A 45 5.59 -1.50 -5.09
N SER A 46 5.04 -2.07 -6.15
CA SER A 46 4.44 -1.32 -7.24
C SER A 46 3.25 -0.48 -6.80
N ILE A 47 2.38 -1.04 -5.95
CA ILE A 47 1.23 -0.31 -5.39
C ILE A 47 1.71 0.87 -4.55
N ALA A 48 2.70 0.64 -3.68
CA ALA A 48 3.25 1.70 -2.84
C ALA A 48 3.83 2.83 -3.69
N CYS A 49 4.57 2.50 -4.75
CA CYS A 49 5.14 3.48 -5.67
C CYS A 49 4.06 4.30 -6.37
N GLU A 50 3.01 3.66 -6.86
CA GLU A 50 1.93 4.36 -7.56
C GLU A 50 1.14 5.28 -6.63
N LEU A 51 0.82 4.83 -5.42
CA LEU A 51 0.12 5.64 -4.44
C LEU A 51 0.96 6.83 -3.99
N TYR A 52 2.26 6.61 -3.79
CA TYR A 52 3.18 7.69 -3.44
C TYR A 52 3.31 8.71 -4.57
N LYS A 53 3.44 8.25 -5.80
CA LYS A 53 3.51 9.09 -6.99
C LYS A 53 2.29 10.00 -7.12
N LYS A 54 1.10 9.47 -6.82
CA LYS A 54 -0.15 10.23 -6.85
C LYS A 54 -0.32 11.18 -5.67
N GLY A 55 0.55 11.09 -4.69
CA GLY A 55 0.47 11.92 -3.49
C GLY A 55 -0.56 11.43 -2.47
N GLU A 56 -1.06 10.21 -2.60
CA GLU A 56 -2.09 9.68 -1.71
C GLU A 56 -1.54 9.14 -0.40
N ILE A 57 -0.25 8.83 -0.36
CA ILE A 57 0.41 8.32 0.86
C ILE A 57 1.73 9.03 1.08
N SER A 58 2.18 9.04 2.33
CA SER A 58 3.50 9.55 2.71
C SER A 58 4.59 8.53 2.36
N LEU A 59 5.84 8.97 2.39
CA LEU A 59 6.99 8.08 2.22
C LEU A 59 7.01 6.98 3.27
N GLY A 60 6.73 7.33 4.53
CA GLY A 60 6.65 6.36 5.62
C GLY A 60 5.59 5.30 5.39
N LYS A 61 4.41 5.71 4.91
CA LYS A 61 3.34 4.77 4.58
C LYS A 61 3.71 3.89 3.40
N ALA A 62 4.38 4.45 2.40
CA ALA A 62 4.88 3.67 1.26
C ALA A 62 5.86 2.58 1.73
N CYS A 63 6.75 2.90 2.67
CA CYS A 63 7.67 1.93 3.26
C CYS A 63 6.91 0.79 3.96
N GLU A 64 5.85 1.12 4.72
CA GLU A 64 5.01 0.12 5.37
C GLU A 64 4.35 -0.82 4.38
N ILE A 65 3.72 -0.27 3.34
CA ILE A 65 3.02 -1.05 2.32
C ILE A 65 4.01 -1.96 1.58
N ALA A 66 5.16 -1.43 1.21
CA ALA A 66 6.18 -2.17 0.47
C ALA A 66 7.00 -3.13 1.34
N SER A 67 6.92 -3.00 2.66
CA SER A 67 7.79 -3.71 3.62
C SER A 67 9.27 -3.47 3.33
N LEU A 68 9.60 -2.23 3.04
CA LEU A 68 10.97 -1.79 2.78
C LEU A 68 11.37 -0.74 3.82
N ASN A 69 12.67 -0.64 4.10
CA ASN A 69 13.16 0.48 4.89
C ASN A 69 13.21 1.74 4.02
N ILE A 70 13.45 2.87 4.62
CA ILE A 70 13.38 4.16 3.93
C ILE A 70 14.42 4.28 2.80
N GLU A 71 15.61 3.74 3.01
CA GLU A 71 16.68 3.79 2.03
C GLU A 71 16.37 2.91 0.81
N GLU A 72 15.87 1.70 1.07
CA GLU A 72 15.42 0.80 0.02
C GLU A 72 14.27 1.40 -0.78
N MET A 73 13.32 2.04 -0.11
CA MET A 73 12.18 2.68 -0.76
C MET A 73 12.63 3.85 -1.64
N LYS A 74 13.54 4.67 -1.15
CA LYS A 74 14.11 5.77 -1.92
C LYS A 74 14.82 5.28 -3.18
N GLU A 75 15.56 4.19 -3.06
CA GLU A 75 16.25 3.57 -4.19
C GLU A 75 15.28 3.07 -5.25
N VAL A 76 14.21 2.40 -4.82
CA VAL A 76 13.16 1.91 -5.72
C VAL A 76 12.49 3.07 -6.45
N LEU A 77 12.13 4.12 -5.73
CA LEU A 77 11.52 5.32 -6.31
C LEU A 77 12.45 5.99 -7.31
N TYR A 78 13.72 6.08 -6.98
CA TYR A 78 14.73 6.65 -7.87
C TYR A 78 14.85 5.85 -9.17
N LYS A 79 14.95 4.52 -9.06
CA LYS A 79 15.06 3.63 -10.23
C LYS A 79 13.83 3.69 -11.13
N ARG A 80 12.66 3.96 -10.56
CA ARG A 80 11.41 4.09 -11.31
C ARG A 80 11.16 5.51 -11.84
N GLY A 81 12.10 6.43 -11.57
CA GLY A 81 11.97 7.82 -11.99
C GLY A 81 10.84 8.58 -11.30
N ILE A 82 10.45 8.12 -10.13
CA ILE A 82 9.37 8.74 -9.36
C ILE A 82 9.97 9.86 -8.52
N ARG A 83 9.72 11.08 -8.93
CA ARG A 83 10.10 12.28 -8.18
C ARG A 83 8.82 12.99 -7.76
N ARG A 84 8.47 12.82 -6.50
CA ARG A 84 7.47 13.65 -5.92
C ARG A 84 8.12 14.99 -5.62
N LYS A 85 7.58 16.07 -6.17
CA LYS A 85 7.92 17.40 -5.67
C LYS A 85 7.40 17.46 -4.24
N VAL A 86 8.30 17.22 -3.32
CA VAL A 86 7.99 17.38 -1.92
C VAL A 86 7.94 18.87 -1.65
N ASN A 87 6.78 19.45 -1.85
CA ASN A 87 6.43 20.62 -1.10
C ASN A 87 6.14 20.13 0.31
N VAL A 88 7.19 19.74 1.00
CA VAL A 88 7.09 19.47 2.42
C VAL A 88 6.71 20.80 3.04
N SER A 89 5.48 20.91 3.53
CA SER A 89 5.06 22.08 4.26
C SER A 89 6.04 22.29 5.41
N ALA A 90 6.25 23.53 5.82
CA ALA A 90 7.10 23.86 6.97
C ALA A 90 6.70 23.01 8.20
N GLU A 91 5.41 22.73 8.33
CA GLU A 91 4.85 21.90 9.41
C GLU A 91 5.32 20.45 9.36
N GLU A 92 5.37 19.86 8.16
CA GLU A 92 5.87 18.49 7.98
C GLU A 92 7.37 18.41 8.26
N MET A 93 8.14 19.41 7.87
CA MET A 93 9.57 19.48 8.18
C MET A 93 9.82 19.60 9.68
N GLU A 94 9.03 20.42 10.39
CA GLU A 94 9.11 20.52 11.84
C GLU A 94 8.77 19.20 12.52
N SER A 95 7.73 18.53 12.06
CA SER A 95 7.34 17.24 12.59
C SER A 95 8.42 16.19 12.41
N MET A 96 9.05 16.14 11.25
CA MET A 96 10.16 15.24 10.95
C MET A 96 11.39 15.57 11.81
N ALA A 97 11.71 16.84 11.96
CA ALA A 97 12.82 17.30 12.80
C ALA A 97 12.59 16.94 14.27
N LYS A 98 11.38 17.13 14.77
CA LYS A 98 11.03 16.76 16.16
C LYS A 98 11.16 15.26 16.39
N LYS A 99 10.69 14.45 15.47
CA LYS A 99 10.82 12.99 15.56
C LYS A 99 12.28 12.55 15.55
N ALA A 100 13.10 13.18 14.72
CA ALA A 100 14.53 12.89 14.67
C ALA A 100 15.23 13.25 15.97
N VAL A 101 14.87 14.39 16.57
CA VAL A 101 15.42 14.83 17.86
C VAL A 101 14.98 13.90 19.00
N GLU A 102 13.72 13.49 19.01
CA GLU A 102 13.22 12.53 20.01
C GLU A 102 13.94 11.18 19.93
N LEU A 103 14.16 10.68 18.74
CA LEU A 103 14.89 9.43 18.53
C LEU A 103 16.35 9.53 18.97
N ALA A 104 16.97 10.69 18.78
CA ALA A 104 18.35 10.93 19.19
C ALA A 104 18.51 11.08 20.72
N ARG A 105 17.43 11.39 21.43
CA ARG A 105 17.43 11.55 22.90
C ARG A 105 17.13 10.28 23.68
N ARG A 106 16.79 9.21 23.01
CA ARG A 106 16.49 7.92 23.66
C ARG A 106 17.72 7.09 23.91
#